data_88ea0c13ce0bf28b2e0a35abb36b2755
#
_entry.id   88ea0c13ce0bf28b2e0a35abb36b2755
#
_cell.length_a   1.000
_cell.length_b   1.000
_cell.length_c   1.000
_cell.angle_alpha   90.00
_cell.angle_beta   90.00
_cell.angle_gamma   90.00
#
_symmetry.space_group_name_H-M   'P 1'
#
loop_
_entity.id
_entity.type
_entity.pdbx_description
1 polymer ?
#
loop_
_entity_poly.entity_id
_entity_poly.type
_entity_poly.pdbx_seq_one_letter_code
_entity_poly.pdbx_strand_id
1 'polypeptide(L)'
;MSEVAITEQETKERRRNDRMSLTLRLWRQKNQTEKGHLVSYKIDRILPEMSFLEMLDVFNEELTRKGEEPVAFDSDCREGICGMCSLVINGVPHGPGQGTTTCQIYMRSFRDGDVITIEPWRATAFPVIKDLCVDRSAFDRIMQTGGFTSVNTGSAPDGNAILISQAKSEEAMDAAACIGCGACVAACKNASAMLFVGAKAKHLNVLPQGQPERRQRTSAMVEAMQVEGFGNCTNEYECEAVCPKEISVSNIAFLNRETVRCLITRTSLSPLVTEE
;
A
#
# COMPACT_ATOMS: atom_id res chain seq x y z
N MET A 1 3.11 42.84 -23.77
CA MET A 1 3.16 41.42 -24.16
C MET A 1 1.71 40.97 -24.30
N SER A 2 1.26 40.73 -25.54
CA SER A 2 -0.13 40.36 -25.87
C SER A 2 -0.32 38.85 -25.53
N GLU A 3 -1.17 38.57 -24.54
CA GLU A 3 -1.70 37.21 -24.36
C GLU A 3 -2.49 36.82 -25.60
N VAL A 4 -2.02 35.82 -26.30
CA VAL A 4 -2.74 35.21 -27.42
C VAL A 4 -3.87 34.38 -26.81
N ALA A 5 -5.11 34.88 -26.89
CA ALA A 5 -6.29 34.14 -26.47
C ALA A 5 -6.45 32.93 -27.39
N ILE A 6 -6.22 31.73 -26.85
CA ILE A 6 -6.45 30.45 -27.55
C ILE A 6 -7.96 30.29 -27.74
N THR A 7 -8.42 30.11 -28.95
CA THR A 7 -9.84 29.96 -29.26
C THR A 7 -10.39 28.62 -28.75
N GLU A 8 -11.70 28.56 -28.45
CA GLU A 8 -12.36 27.29 -28.04
C GLU A 8 -12.18 26.16 -29.09
N GLN A 9 -12.06 26.51 -30.35
CA GLN A 9 -11.82 25.55 -31.42
C GLN A 9 -10.41 24.97 -31.37
N GLU A 10 -9.37 25.80 -31.16
CA GLU A 10 -7.98 25.36 -30.99
C GLU A 10 -7.81 24.50 -29.75
N THR A 11 -8.55 24.83 -28.69
CA THR A 11 -8.57 24.02 -27.46
C THR A 11 -9.22 22.66 -27.68
N LYS A 12 -10.31 22.61 -28.46
CA LYS A 12 -10.97 21.34 -28.84
C LYS A 12 -10.11 20.49 -29.77
N GLU A 13 -9.41 21.10 -30.73
CA GLU A 13 -8.50 20.40 -31.64
C GLU A 13 -7.25 19.87 -30.91
N ARG A 14 -6.63 20.65 -30.02
CA ARG A 14 -5.56 20.16 -29.12
C ARG A 14 -6.01 18.97 -28.31
N ARG A 15 -7.13 19.05 -27.62
CA ARG A 15 -7.71 17.93 -26.83
C ARG A 15 -8.05 16.70 -27.70
N ARG A 16 -8.29 16.87 -28.98
CA ARG A 16 -8.56 15.77 -29.92
C ARG A 16 -7.28 15.09 -30.39
N ASN A 17 -6.19 15.84 -30.54
CA ASN A 17 -4.87 15.34 -30.93
C ASN A 17 -4.07 14.74 -29.75
N ASP A 18 -4.42 15.07 -28.48
CA ASP A 18 -3.73 14.57 -27.29
C ASP A 18 -4.32 13.27 -26.74
N ARG A 19 -5.23 12.62 -27.48
CA ARG A 19 -5.84 11.36 -27.03
C ARG A 19 -4.92 10.19 -27.34
N MET A 20 -4.78 9.32 -26.32
CA MET A 20 -3.95 8.13 -26.38
C MET A 20 -4.82 6.90 -26.65
N SER A 21 -4.26 5.97 -27.43
CA SER A 21 -4.76 4.61 -27.62
C SER A 21 -3.79 3.64 -26.94
N LEU A 22 -4.27 2.76 -26.07
CA LEU A 22 -3.44 1.89 -25.27
C LEU A 22 -3.89 0.44 -25.38
N THR A 23 -2.99 -0.48 -25.13
CA THR A 23 -3.34 -1.89 -24.94
C THR A 23 -3.18 -2.25 -23.47
N LEU A 24 -4.28 -2.56 -22.78
CA LEU A 24 -4.27 -3.02 -21.40
C LEU A 24 -4.19 -4.54 -21.37
N ARG A 25 -3.18 -5.09 -20.68
CA ARG A 25 -3.08 -6.51 -20.35
C ARG A 25 -3.47 -6.69 -18.89
N LEU A 26 -4.75 -6.99 -18.66
CA LEU A 26 -5.35 -7.07 -17.34
C LEU A 26 -5.41 -8.49 -16.83
N TRP A 27 -5.04 -8.69 -15.57
CA TRP A 27 -5.30 -9.94 -14.88
C TRP A 27 -6.80 -10.12 -14.64
N ARG A 28 -7.34 -11.23 -15.14
CA ARG A 28 -8.74 -11.63 -14.90
C ARG A 28 -8.76 -12.92 -14.13
N GLN A 29 -9.50 -12.90 -13.01
CA GLN A 29 -9.69 -14.06 -12.15
C GLN A 29 -11.06 -13.95 -11.49
N LYS A 30 -11.89 -14.96 -11.65
CA LYS A 30 -13.28 -14.93 -11.22
C LYS A 30 -13.43 -15.06 -9.70
N ASN A 31 -12.59 -15.87 -9.06
CA ASN A 31 -12.60 -16.13 -7.63
C ASN A 31 -11.25 -16.72 -7.16
N GLN A 32 -11.13 -17.01 -5.87
CA GLN A 32 -9.90 -17.54 -5.26
C GLN A 32 -9.50 -18.95 -5.76
N THR A 33 -10.45 -19.76 -6.22
CA THR A 33 -10.21 -21.16 -6.59
C THR A 33 -9.84 -21.32 -8.07
N GLU A 34 -10.20 -20.39 -8.92
CA GLU A 34 -9.90 -20.42 -10.34
C GLU A 34 -8.54 -19.78 -10.62
N LYS A 35 -7.82 -20.32 -11.61
CA LYS A 35 -6.56 -19.71 -12.06
C LYS A 35 -6.87 -18.45 -12.87
N GLY A 36 -6.25 -17.34 -12.48
CA GLY A 36 -6.28 -16.12 -13.26
C GLY A 36 -5.37 -16.19 -14.50
N HIS A 37 -5.63 -15.29 -15.45
CA HIS A 37 -4.84 -15.13 -16.66
C HIS A 37 -4.87 -13.68 -17.16
N LEU A 38 -3.93 -13.31 -18.00
CA LEU A 38 -3.88 -11.98 -18.60
C LEU A 38 -4.78 -11.95 -19.85
N VAL A 39 -5.65 -10.96 -19.93
CA VAL A 39 -6.52 -10.66 -21.07
C VAL A 39 -6.13 -9.31 -21.65
N SER A 40 -6.03 -9.22 -22.97
CA SER A 40 -5.66 -7.98 -23.66
C SER A 40 -6.89 -7.24 -24.15
N TYR A 41 -6.95 -5.95 -23.83
CA TYR A 41 -8.02 -5.04 -24.25
C TYR A 41 -7.40 -3.81 -24.93
N LYS A 42 -8.04 -3.32 -25.96
CA LYS A 42 -7.72 -2.01 -26.56
C LYS A 42 -8.63 -0.96 -25.97
N ILE A 43 -8.06 0.15 -25.57
CA ILE A 43 -8.78 1.32 -25.09
C ILE A 43 -8.29 2.55 -25.86
N ASP A 44 -9.23 3.37 -26.33
CA ASP A 44 -8.97 4.58 -27.09
C ASP A 44 -9.47 5.80 -26.33
N ARG A 45 -9.03 6.99 -26.78
CA ARG A 45 -9.50 8.28 -26.28
C ARG A 45 -9.14 8.60 -24.84
N ILE A 46 -8.07 8.02 -24.31
CA ILE A 46 -7.56 8.33 -22.98
C ILE A 46 -6.85 9.68 -23.04
N LEU A 47 -7.18 10.55 -22.09
CA LEU A 47 -6.53 11.86 -21.95
C LEU A 47 -5.31 11.74 -21.03
N PRO A 48 -4.20 12.42 -21.36
CA PRO A 48 -2.99 12.41 -20.53
C PRO A 48 -3.21 12.92 -19.08
N GLU A 49 -4.20 13.79 -18.88
CA GLU A 49 -4.54 14.37 -17.60
C GLU A 49 -5.38 13.45 -16.69
N MET A 50 -5.95 12.37 -17.24
CA MET A 50 -6.68 11.39 -16.43
C MET A 50 -5.74 10.72 -15.45
N SER A 51 -6.22 10.44 -14.24
CA SER A 51 -5.55 9.52 -13.34
C SER A 51 -5.66 8.08 -13.86
N PHE A 52 -4.77 7.20 -13.38
CA PHE A 52 -4.80 5.79 -13.76
C PHE A 52 -6.12 5.11 -13.37
N LEU A 53 -6.71 5.49 -12.23
CA LEU A 53 -7.99 4.94 -11.81
C LEU A 53 -9.17 5.47 -12.64
N GLU A 54 -9.15 6.74 -13.06
CA GLU A 54 -10.15 7.26 -13.99
C GLU A 54 -10.11 6.52 -15.34
N MET A 55 -8.92 6.20 -15.83
CA MET A 55 -8.77 5.36 -17.03
C MET A 55 -9.43 4.00 -16.84
N LEU A 56 -9.26 3.35 -15.68
CA LEU A 56 -9.94 2.09 -15.37
C LEU A 56 -11.46 2.26 -15.22
N ASP A 57 -11.95 3.36 -14.68
CA ASP A 57 -13.38 3.66 -14.62
C ASP A 57 -13.98 3.79 -16.02
N VAL A 58 -13.33 4.57 -16.92
CA VAL A 58 -13.75 4.72 -18.33
C VAL A 58 -13.74 3.37 -19.03
N PHE A 59 -12.71 2.55 -18.80
CA PHE A 59 -12.63 1.21 -19.35
C PHE A 59 -13.78 0.31 -18.86
N ASN A 60 -14.10 0.34 -17.58
CA ASN A 60 -15.23 -0.42 -17.02
C ASN A 60 -16.59 0.05 -17.56
N GLU A 61 -16.76 1.35 -17.82
CA GLU A 61 -17.95 1.85 -18.52
C GLU A 61 -18.06 1.28 -19.93
N GLU A 62 -16.94 1.18 -20.66
CA GLU A 62 -16.96 0.58 -22.01
C GLU A 62 -17.33 -0.90 -21.98
N LEU A 63 -16.76 -1.67 -21.03
CA LEU A 63 -17.12 -3.08 -20.85
C LEU A 63 -18.62 -3.23 -20.55
N THR A 64 -19.14 -2.42 -19.64
CA THR A 64 -20.56 -2.44 -19.26
C THR A 64 -21.46 -2.11 -20.46
N ARG A 65 -21.11 -1.14 -21.29
CA ARG A 65 -21.87 -0.80 -22.53
C ARG A 65 -21.84 -1.93 -23.55
N LYS A 66 -20.79 -2.75 -23.57
CA LYS A 66 -20.66 -3.93 -24.44
C LYS A 66 -21.35 -5.17 -23.84
N GLY A 67 -21.88 -5.10 -22.61
CA GLY A 67 -22.44 -6.24 -21.90
C GLY A 67 -21.39 -7.21 -21.37
N GLU A 68 -20.13 -6.77 -21.29
CA GLU A 68 -19.01 -7.52 -20.71
C GLU A 68 -18.87 -7.22 -19.22
N GLU A 69 -18.30 -8.18 -18.47
CA GLU A 69 -18.11 -8.01 -17.03
C GLU A 69 -17.00 -7.00 -16.72
N PRO A 70 -17.28 -5.95 -15.92
CA PRO A 70 -16.27 -4.99 -15.50
C PRO A 70 -15.12 -5.64 -14.72
N VAL A 71 -13.94 -5.01 -14.76
CA VAL A 71 -12.77 -5.43 -13.98
C VAL A 71 -12.95 -4.98 -12.53
N ALA A 72 -12.84 -5.92 -11.59
CA ALA A 72 -12.85 -5.60 -10.18
C ALA A 72 -11.49 -5.03 -9.74
N PHE A 73 -11.48 -3.85 -9.15
CA PHE A 73 -10.31 -3.24 -8.52
C PHE A 73 -10.73 -2.41 -7.30
N ASP A 74 -9.82 -2.31 -6.33
CA ASP A 74 -10.07 -1.54 -5.12
C ASP A 74 -9.64 -0.08 -5.29
N SER A 75 -10.50 0.85 -4.89
CA SER A 75 -10.19 2.27 -4.78
C SER A 75 -11.08 2.93 -3.73
N ASP A 76 -10.54 3.94 -3.02
CA ASP A 76 -11.29 4.68 -2.01
C ASP A 76 -10.90 6.16 -2.04
N CYS A 77 -9.91 6.62 -1.27
CA CYS A 77 -9.60 8.03 -1.09
C CYS A 77 -9.21 8.77 -2.38
N ARG A 78 -8.57 8.12 -3.33
CA ARG A 78 -7.97 8.70 -4.55
C ARG A 78 -6.95 9.81 -4.30
N GLU A 79 -6.45 9.94 -3.06
CA GLU A 79 -5.52 10.98 -2.60
C GLU A 79 -4.19 10.40 -2.08
N GLY A 80 -3.96 9.10 -2.25
CA GLY A 80 -2.72 8.44 -1.85
C GLY A 80 -2.55 8.23 -0.34
N ILE A 81 -3.63 8.16 0.44
CA ILE A 81 -3.59 8.05 1.91
C ILE A 81 -4.23 6.79 2.49
N CYS A 82 -5.13 6.11 1.76
CA CYS A 82 -5.85 4.95 2.30
C CYS A 82 -5.16 3.60 2.04
N GLY A 83 -4.27 3.50 1.04
CA GLY A 83 -3.58 2.26 0.68
C GLY A 83 -4.45 1.22 -0.06
N MET A 84 -5.67 1.58 -0.53
CA MET A 84 -6.59 0.62 -1.17
C MET A 84 -6.25 0.30 -2.62
N CYS A 85 -5.73 1.25 -3.41
CA CYS A 85 -5.43 1.09 -4.83
C CYS A 85 -4.20 0.20 -5.10
N SER A 86 -4.33 -1.10 -4.79
CA SER A 86 -3.24 -2.07 -4.71
C SER A 86 -3.01 -2.78 -6.05
N LEU A 87 -2.34 -2.10 -7.00
CA LEU A 87 -2.08 -2.62 -8.34
C LEU A 87 -0.58 -2.73 -8.63
N VAL A 88 -0.19 -3.78 -9.36
CA VAL A 88 1.12 -3.92 -10.00
C VAL A 88 0.98 -3.46 -11.46
N ILE A 89 1.70 -2.43 -11.83
CA ILE A 89 1.67 -1.86 -13.19
C ILE A 89 3.03 -2.08 -13.83
N ASN A 90 3.06 -2.81 -14.95
CA ASN A 90 4.29 -3.20 -15.64
C ASN A 90 5.34 -3.83 -14.71
N GLY A 91 4.90 -4.64 -13.76
CA GLY A 91 5.76 -5.34 -12.80
C GLY A 91 6.20 -4.51 -11.59
N VAL A 92 5.79 -3.24 -11.48
CA VAL A 92 6.13 -2.36 -10.36
C VAL A 92 4.89 -2.12 -9.50
N PRO A 93 4.92 -2.43 -8.18
CA PRO A 93 3.86 -2.08 -7.26
C PRO A 93 3.59 -0.57 -7.27
N HIS A 94 2.33 -0.18 -7.40
CA HIS A 94 1.85 1.18 -7.62
C HIS A 94 2.27 1.84 -8.95
N GLY A 95 3.08 1.18 -9.80
CA GLY A 95 3.49 1.69 -11.11
C GLY A 95 4.79 2.53 -11.10
N PRO A 96 5.06 3.31 -12.16
CA PRO A 96 6.37 3.88 -12.41
C PRO A 96 6.74 5.09 -11.55
N GLY A 97 5.80 5.67 -10.79
CA GLY A 97 6.05 6.85 -9.97
C GLY A 97 6.77 6.51 -8.67
N GLN A 98 7.82 7.25 -8.30
CA GLN A 98 8.42 7.16 -6.97
C GLN A 98 7.57 7.90 -5.93
N GLY A 99 7.50 7.36 -4.70
CA GLY A 99 6.76 7.99 -3.60
C GLY A 99 5.28 8.22 -3.88
N THR A 100 4.69 7.49 -4.84
CA THR A 100 3.30 7.68 -5.26
C THR A 100 2.50 6.38 -5.19
N THR A 101 1.19 6.52 -4.99
CA THR A 101 0.24 5.41 -5.10
C THR A 101 -0.38 5.35 -6.50
N THR A 102 -0.99 4.24 -6.86
CA THR A 102 -1.64 4.07 -8.17
C THR A 102 -2.66 5.17 -8.48
N CYS A 103 -3.42 5.63 -7.49
CA CYS A 103 -4.40 6.71 -7.69
C CYS A 103 -3.79 8.09 -8.00
N GLN A 104 -2.50 8.27 -7.76
CA GLN A 104 -1.77 9.52 -8.03
C GLN A 104 -1.00 9.48 -9.36
N ILE A 105 -1.02 8.35 -10.08
CA ILE A 105 -0.41 8.23 -11.40
C ILE A 105 -1.36 8.80 -12.43
N TYR A 106 -0.81 9.61 -13.33
CA TYR A 106 -1.53 10.17 -14.47
C TYR A 106 -1.15 9.44 -15.75
N MET A 107 -2.09 9.41 -16.71
CA MET A 107 -1.88 8.72 -17.98
C MET A 107 -0.75 9.33 -18.81
N ARG A 108 -0.39 10.58 -18.59
CA ARG A 108 0.81 11.22 -19.21
C ARG A 108 2.15 10.54 -18.84
N SER A 109 2.15 9.65 -17.84
CA SER A 109 3.32 8.80 -17.51
C SER A 109 3.53 7.67 -18.52
N PHE A 110 2.60 7.46 -19.43
CA PHE A 110 2.62 6.46 -20.49
C PHE A 110 2.58 7.17 -21.86
N ARG A 111 2.89 6.43 -22.92
CA ARG A 111 2.91 6.94 -24.29
C ARG A 111 1.77 6.33 -25.09
N ASP A 112 1.35 7.06 -26.12
CA ASP A 112 0.41 6.52 -27.10
C ASP A 112 0.95 5.23 -27.73
N GLY A 113 0.11 4.21 -27.82
CA GLY A 113 0.46 2.87 -28.31
C GLY A 113 1.06 1.94 -27.25
N ASP A 114 1.31 2.38 -26.02
CA ASP A 114 1.90 1.55 -24.98
C ASP A 114 1.02 0.33 -24.64
N VAL A 115 1.72 -0.75 -24.25
CA VAL A 115 1.11 -1.94 -23.65
C VAL A 115 1.32 -1.89 -22.15
N ILE A 116 0.24 -1.76 -21.38
CA ILE A 116 0.27 -1.66 -19.93
C ILE A 116 -0.23 -2.98 -19.31
N THR A 117 0.64 -3.66 -18.59
CA THR A 117 0.26 -4.88 -17.84
C THR A 117 -0.18 -4.50 -16.43
N ILE A 118 -1.37 -4.95 -16.02
CA ILE A 118 -1.97 -4.61 -14.73
C ILE A 118 -2.32 -5.93 -14.02
N GLU A 119 -1.79 -6.10 -12.81
CA GLU A 119 -1.90 -7.32 -12.03
C GLU A 119 -2.22 -7.00 -10.56
N PRO A 120 -2.84 -7.93 -9.81
CA PRO A 120 -3.02 -7.78 -8.36
C PRO A 120 -1.68 -7.96 -7.62
N TRP A 121 -1.65 -7.69 -6.31
CA TRP A 121 -0.55 -8.13 -5.46
C TRP A 121 -0.42 -9.65 -5.53
N ARG A 122 0.78 -10.14 -5.86
CA ARG A 122 1.04 -11.59 -5.93
C ARG A 122 1.80 -12.06 -4.69
N ALA A 123 1.11 -12.22 -3.59
CA ALA A 123 1.66 -12.80 -2.38
C ALA A 123 0.71 -13.84 -1.83
N THR A 124 1.22 -14.94 -1.30
CA THR A 124 0.39 -16.00 -0.69
C THR A 124 -0.47 -15.47 0.44
N ALA A 125 0.07 -14.53 1.23
CA ALA A 125 -0.65 -13.87 2.32
C ALA A 125 -1.72 -12.86 1.84
N PHE A 126 -1.78 -12.56 0.54
CA PHE A 126 -2.78 -11.70 -0.10
C PHE A 126 -3.50 -12.46 -1.21
N PRO A 127 -4.37 -13.42 -0.89
CA PRO A 127 -5.08 -14.19 -1.91
C PRO A 127 -5.97 -13.27 -2.75
N VAL A 128 -6.04 -13.55 -4.06
CA VAL A 128 -6.88 -12.78 -4.99
C VAL A 128 -8.35 -13.12 -4.73
N ILE A 129 -9.15 -12.13 -4.43
CA ILE A 129 -10.62 -12.25 -4.28
C ILE A 129 -11.26 -12.33 -5.67
N LYS A 130 -10.97 -11.34 -6.51
CA LYS A 130 -11.46 -11.26 -7.89
C LYS A 130 -10.59 -10.26 -8.68
N ASP A 131 -10.20 -10.61 -9.89
CA ASP A 131 -9.42 -9.79 -10.81
C ASP A 131 -8.21 -9.13 -10.14
N LEU A 132 -8.29 -7.83 -9.84
CA LEU A 132 -7.22 -7.03 -9.23
C LEU A 132 -7.41 -6.84 -7.72
N CYS A 133 -8.52 -7.29 -7.14
CA CYS A 133 -8.79 -7.20 -5.71
C CYS A 133 -8.15 -8.35 -4.95
N VAL A 134 -7.48 -8.04 -3.85
CA VAL A 134 -6.83 -9.01 -2.96
C VAL A 134 -7.31 -8.88 -1.53
N ASP A 135 -7.33 -10.00 -0.80
CA ASP A 135 -7.59 -9.99 0.64
C ASP A 135 -6.33 -9.58 1.41
N ARG A 136 -6.38 -8.44 2.10
CA ARG A 136 -5.30 -7.91 2.95
C ARG A 136 -5.59 -8.01 4.44
N SER A 137 -6.62 -8.77 4.83
CA SER A 137 -7.03 -8.95 6.23
C SER A 137 -5.90 -9.51 7.12
N ALA A 138 -4.88 -10.15 6.54
CA ALA A 138 -3.67 -10.54 7.26
C ALA A 138 -2.97 -9.33 7.92
N PHE A 139 -2.97 -8.16 7.30
CA PHE A 139 -2.44 -6.94 7.91
C PHE A 139 -3.30 -6.45 9.08
N ASP A 140 -4.62 -6.57 8.96
CA ASP A 140 -5.55 -6.18 10.02
C ASP A 140 -5.36 -7.08 11.25
N ARG A 141 -5.22 -8.40 11.03
CA ARG A 141 -4.93 -9.35 12.13
C ARG A 141 -3.61 -9.05 12.83
N ILE A 142 -2.54 -8.68 12.09
CA ILE A 142 -1.29 -8.22 12.70
C ILE A 142 -1.52 -6.94 13.53
N MET A 143 -2.27 -5.97 13.00
CA MET A 143 -2.57 -4.73 13.72
C MET A 143 -3.37 -4.97 15.00
N GLN A 144 -4.30 -5.92 15.00
CA GLN A 144 -5.08 -6.30 16.18
C GLN A 144 -4.21 -6.81 17.32
N THR A 145 -3.05 -7.43 17.05
CA THR A 145 -2.17 -7.98 18.09
C THR A 145 -1.31 -6.94 18.82
N GLY A 146 -1.11 -5.75 18.23
CA GLY A 146 -0.22 -4.76 18.86
C GLY A 146 -0.25 -3.36 18.26
N GLY A 147 -1.00 -3.11 17.21
CA GLY A 147 -1.06 -1.80 16.53
C GLY A 147 -1.82 -0.71 17.29
N PHE A 148 -1.89 -0.80 18.61
CA PHE A 148 -2.63 0.11 19.49
C PHE A 148 -1.84 0.45 20.75
N THR A 149 -2.35 1.41 21.52
CA THR A 149 -1.94 1.71 22.90
C THR A 149 -3.13 1.55 23.82
N SER A 150 -2.88 1.05 25.06
CA SER A 150 -3.93 0.97 26.07
C SER A 150 -4.44 2.36 26.46
N VAL A 151 -5.73 2.46 26.70
CA VAL A 151 -6.33 3.69 27.20
C VAL A 151 -6.00 3.87 28.67
N ASN A 152 -5.37 5.00 29.02
CA ASN A 152 -5.20 5.37 30.42
C ASN A 152 -6.53 5.76 31.05
N THR A 153 -6.80 5.26 32.25
CA THR A 153 -7.93 5.71 33.07
C THR A 153 -7.49 6.93 33.88
N GLY A 154 -8.34 7.95 33.96
CA GLY A 154 -8.09 9.19 34.65
C GLY A 154 -7.99 10.39 33.72
N SER A 155 -7.50 11.51 34.26
CA SER A 155 -7.32 12.74 33.49
C SER A 155 -6.11 12.67 32.57
N ALA A 156 -6.19 13.36 31.43
CA ALA A 156 -5.03 13.57 30.58
C ALA A 156 -3.94 14.34 31.35
N PRO A 157 -2.65 14.03 31.17
CA PRO A 157 -1.57 14.79 31.77
C PRO A 157 -1.55 16.21 31.18
N ASP A 158 -1.06 17.18 31.99
CA ASP A 158 -0.88 18.56 31.52
C ASP A 158 0.06 18.62 30.31
N GLY A 159 -0.13 19.62 29.47
CA GLY A 159 0.74 19.89 28.33
C GLY A 159 2.20 19.98 28.81
N ASN A 160 3.10 19.33 28.08
CA ASN A 160 4.52 19.23 28.41
C ASN A 160 4.89 18.48 29.70
N ALA A 161 3.96 17.75 30.35
CA ALA A 161 4.26 16.93 31.51
C ALA A 161 5.22 15.76 31.15
N ILE A 162 5.13 15.23 29.94
CA ILE A 162 6.03 14.20 29.42
C ILE A 162 6.76 14.77 28.20
N LEU A 163 8.07 15.06 28.40
CA LEU A 163 8.88 15.65 27.35
C LEU A 163 9.32 14.58 26.33
N ILE A 164 9.15 14.91 25.05
CA ILE A 164 9.60 14.11 23.92
C ILE A 164 10.56 14.98 23.12
N SER A 165 11.77 14.47 22.80
CA SER A 165 12.67 15.18 21.91
C SER A 165 12.12 15.20 20.48
N GLN A 166 12.38 16.30 19.75
CA GLN A 166 11.95 16.45 18.35
C GLN A 166 12.39 15.23 17.52
N ALA A 167 13.65 14.81 17.63
CA ALA A 167 14.18 13.68 16.87
C ALA A 167 13.39 12.38 17.09
N LYS A 168 12.94 12.08 18.33
CA LYS A 168 12.10 10.92 18.59
C LYS A 168 10.68 11.06 18.04
N SER A 169 10.15 12.27 18.10
CA SER A 169 8.83 12.56 17.54
C SER A 169 8.85 12.38 16.01
N GLU A 170 9.85 12.95 15.34
CA GLU A 170 10.03 12.81 13.89
C GLU A 170 10.22 11.33 13.51
N GLU A 171 11.11 10.60 14.20
CA GLU A 171 11.33 9.18 13.98
C GLU A 171 10.04 8.34 14.09
N ALA A 172 9.17 8.69 15.04
CA ALA A 172 7.88 8.03 15.21
C ALA A 172 6.90 8.40 14.10
N MET A 173 6.85 9.69 13.71
CA MET A 173 5.92 10.17 12.68
C MET A 173 6.32 9.67 11.28
N ASP A 174 7.60 9.59 10.96
CA ASP A 174 8.08 8.97 9.71
C ASP A 174 7.62 7.51 9.60
N ALA A 175 7.71 6.76 10.69
CA ALA A 175 7.19 5.38 10.72
C ALA A 175 5.65 5.34 10.63
N ALA A 176 4.95 6.31 11.24
CA ALA A 176 3.50 6.44 11.21
C ALA A 176 2.95 6.73 9.81
N ALA A 177 3.75 7.31 8.91
CA ALA A 177 3.36 7.59 7.53
C ALA A 177 2.97 6.33 6.73
N CYS A 178 3.32 5.12 7.22
CA CYS A 178 2.92 3.87 6.59
C CYS A 178 1.39 3.73 6.50
N ILE A 179 0.86 3.61 5.27
CA ILE A 179 -0.59 3.48 4.98
C ILE A 179 -1.07 2.03 4.88
N GLY A 180 -0.21 1.03 5.12
CA GLY A 180 -0.59 -0.38 5.06
C GLY A 180 -1.02 -0.88 3.68
N CYS A 181 -0.53 -0.28 2.60
CA CYS A 181 -0.96 -0.63 1.24
C CYS A 181 -0.53 -2.04 0.77
N GLY A 182 0.56 -2.60 1.32
CA GLY A 182 1.08 -3.91 0.95
C GLY A 182 2.10 -3.91 -0.20
N ALA A 183 2.46 -2.75 -0.78
CA ALA A 183 3.45 -2.67 -1.86
C ALA A 183 4.79 -3.30 -1.48
N CYS A 184 5.23 -3.13 -0.24
CA CYS A 184 6.45 -3.72 0.30
C CYS A 184 6.44 -5.27 0.26
N VAL A 185 5.29 -5.89 0.50
CA VAL A 185 5.11 -7.35 0.39
C VAL A 185 5.09 -7.76 -1.08
N ALA A 186 4.37 -7.02 -1.91
CA ALA A 186 4.24 -7.32 -3.34
C ALA A 186 5.56 -7.22 -4.11
N ALA A 187 6.45 -6.30 -3.71
CA ALA A 187 7.77 -6.16 -4.32
C ALA A 187 8.77 -7.20 -3.80
N CYS A 188 8.60 -7.67 -2.57
CA CYS A 188 9.55 -8.58 -1.95
C CYS A 188 9.47 -9.98 -2.54
N LYS A 189 10.58 -10.52 -3.04
CA LYS A 189 10.62 -11.90 -3.56
C LYS A 189 10.23 -12.97 -2.55
N ASN A 190 10.35 -12.66 -1.27
CA ASN A 190 9.94 -13.54 -0.17
C ASN A 190 8.55 -13.19 0.39
N ALA A 191 7.86 -12.19 -0.16
CA ALA A 191 6.61 -11.66 0.36
C ALA A 191 6.66 -11.32 1.87
N SER A 192 7.76 -10.69 2.32
CA SER A 192 7.98 -10.35 3.72
C SER A 192 7.22 -9.09 4.13
N ALA A 193 6.55 -9.12 5.29
CA ALA A 193 5.87 -7.97 5.87
C ALA A 193 6.74 -7.17 6.87
N MET A 194 8.04 -7.45 6.95
CA MET A 194 8.94 -6.86 7.94
C MET A 194 8.97 -5.32 7.91
N LEU A 195 8.88 -4.69 6.74
CA LEU A 195 8.83 -3.22 6.65
C LEU A 195 7.53 -2.67 7.27
N PHE A 196 6.39 -3.28 6.95
CA PHE A 196 5.09 -2.90 7.50
C PHE A 196 5.06 -3.06 9.03
N VAL A 197 5.41 -4.25 9.54
CA VAL A 197 5.42 -4.55 10.97
C VAL A 197 6.43 -3.66 11.70
N GLY A 198 7.62 -3.45 11.12
CA GLY A 198 8.65 -2.57 11.66
C GLY A 198 8.17 -1.13 11.82
N ALA A 199 7.53 -0.58 10.80
CA ALA A 199 6.98 0.77 10.83
C ALA A 199 5.86 0.91 11.87
N LYS A 200 4.90 -0.02 11.89
CA LYS A 200 3.77 0.02 12.83
C LYS A 200 4.21 -0.18 14.29
N ALA A 201 5.14 -1.10 14.56
CA ALA A 201 5.70 -1.27 15.90
C ALA A 201 6.55 -0.06 16.33
N LYS A 202 7.41 0.47 15.45
CA LYS A 202 8.31 1.58 15.77
C LYS A 202 7.54 2.85 16.09
N HIS A 203 6.54 3.20 15.31
CA HIS A 203 5.65 4.34 15.55
C HIS A 203 5.25 4.44 17.04
N LEU A 204 4.70 3.36 17.60
CA LEU A 204 4.25 3.31 18.99
C LEU A 204 5.40 3.10 19.99
N ASN A 205 6.41 2.29 19.65
CA ASN A 205 7.48 1.94 20.56
C ASN A 205 8.47 3.09 20.84
N VAL A 206 8.53 4.11 19.98
CA VAL A 206 9.40 5.28 20.20
C VAL A 206 8.72 6.31 21.08
N LEU A 207 7.39 6.41 21.05
CA LEU A 207 6.60 7.35 21.82
C LEU A 207 6.39 6.88 23.27
N PRO A 208 6.29 7.80 24.26
CA PRO A 208 5.98 7.47 25.64
C PRO A 208 4.70 6.67 25.81
N GLN A 209 3.67 6.98 25.04
CA GLN A 209 2.35 6.33 25.10
C GLN A 209 2.41 4.83 24.81
N GLY A 210 3.35 4.41 23.98
CA GLY A 210 3.51 3.01 23.58
C GLY A 210 4.49 2.21 24.44
N GLN A 211 5.15 2.83 25.44
CA GLN A 211 6.16 2.14 26.25
C GLN A 211 5.61 1.01 27.12
N PRO A 212 4.42 1.11 27.75
CA PRO A 212 3.89 0.03 28.57
C PRO A 212 3.80 -1.31 27.84
N GLU A 213 3.29 -1.30 26.59
CA GLU A 213 3.09 -2.50 25.78
C GLU A 213 4.24 -2.80 24.81
N ARG A 214 5.33 -2.03 24.84
CA ARG A 214 6.41 -2.09 23.83
C ARG A 214 6.89 -3.50 23.52
N ARG A 215 7.18 -4.30 24.56
CA ARG A 215 7.70 -5.66 24.40
C ARG A 215 6.63 -6.63 23.91
N GLN A 216 5.46 -6.56 24.51
CA GLN A 216 4.32 -7.39 24.14
C GLN A 216 3.90 -7.14 22.70
N ARG A 217 3.74 -5.87 22.32
CA ARG A 217 3.47 -5.44 20.94
C ARG A 217 4.47 -6.04 19.96
N THR A 218 5.78 -5.87 20.23
CA THR A 218 6.82 -6.35 19.32
C THR A 218 6.72 -7.85 19.11
N SER A 219 6.62 -8.64 20.20
CA SER A 219 6.56 -10.10 20.10
C SER A 219 5.27 -10.56 19.42
N ALA A 220 4.12 -10.00 19.81
CA ALA A 220 2.83 -10.39 19.27
C ALA A 220 2.69 -10.08 17.77
N MET A 221 3.15 -8.90 17.34
CA MET A 221 3.10 -8.53 15.90
C MET A 221 4.07 -9.34 15.05
N VAL A 222 5.25 -9.70 15.56
CA VAL A 222 6.20 -10.57 14.86
C VAL A 222 5.65 -11.99 14.76
N GLU A 223 5.07 -12.53 15.83
CA GLU A 223 4.43 -13.85 15.83
C GLU A 223 3.25 -13.90 14.87
N ALA A 224 2.35 -12.90 14.93
CA ALA A 224 1.22 -12.80 14.01
C ALA A 224 1.69 -12.77 12.55
N MET A 225 2.75 -12.01 12.23
CA MET A 225 3.33 -11.97 10.89
C MET A 225 3.76 -13.36 10.40
N GLN A 226 4.35 -14.19 11.28
CA GLN A 226 4.74 -15.54 10.93
C GLN A 226 3.54 -16.47 10.72
N VAL A 227 2.52 -16.36 11.60
CA VAL A 227 1.28 -17.15 11.51
C VAL A 227 0.51 -16.84 10.23
N GLU A 228 0.49 -15.58 9.80
CA GLU A 228 -0.15 -15.13 8.55
C GLU A 228 0.60 -15.57 7.27
N GLY A 229 1.72 -16.24 7.40
CA GLY A 229 2.44 -16.84 6.27
C GLY A 229 3.30 -15.86 5.47
N PHE A 230 3.67 -14.71 6.04
CA PHE A 230 4.65 -13.82 5.43
C PHE A 230 6.06 -14.41 5.49
N GLY A 231 6.80 -14.26 4.41
CA GLY A 231 8.16 -14.79 4.33
C GLY A 231 9.20 -13.98 5.11
N ASN A 232 10.37 -14.58 5.28
CA ASN A 232 11.49 -13.96 5.97
C ASN A 232 12.17 -12.88 5.14
N CYS A 233 12.63 -11.82 5.78
CA CYS A 233 13.38 -10.75 5.15
C CYS A 233 14.82 -11.21 4.84
N THR A 234 15.27 -10.98 3.60
CA THR A 234 16.66 -11.23 3.13
C THR A 234 17.42 -9.94 2.81
N ASN A 235 16.88 -8.77 3.21
CA ASN A 235 17.49 -7.44 3.07
C ASN A 235 17.80 -7.04 1.60
N GLU A 236 16.87 -7.27 0.71
CA GLU A 236 16.99 -6.90 -0.72
C GLU A 236 16.59 -5.44 -0.99
N TYR A 237 15.94 -4.79 -0.04
CA TYR A 237 15.53 -3.36 -0.05
C TYR A 237 14.48 -2.96 -1.10
N GLU A 238 13.93 -3.86 -1.90
CA GLU A 238 12.87 -3.55 -2.86
C GLU A 238 11.64 -2.91 -2.18
N CYS A 239 11.38 -3.29 -0.93
CA CYS A 239 10.26 -2.78 -0.14
C CYS A 239 10.33 -1.27 0.13
N GLU A 240 11.53 -0.72 0.35
CA GLU A 240 11.74 0.74 0.48
C GLU A 240 11.61 1.43 -0.86
N ALA A 241 12.20 0.85 -1.92
CA ALA A 241 12.23 1.42 -3.25
C ALA A 241 10.81 1.64 -3.86
N VAL A 242 9.85 0.75 -3.52
CA VAL A 242 8.46 0.85 -4.03
C VAL A 242 7.50 1.51 -3.04
N CYS A 243 7.97 1.92 -1.87
CA CYS A 243 7.10 2.45 -0.84
C CYS A 243 6.54 3.83 -1.22
N PRO A 244 5.20 4.00 -1.37
CA PRO A 244 4.62 5.28 -1.73
C PRO A 244 4.70 6.32 -0.60
N LYS A 245 5.18 5.91 0.59
CA LYS A 245 5.40 6.77 1.76
C LYS A 245 6.86 6.78 2.22
N GLU A 246 7.76 6.28 1.39
CA GLU A 246 9.21 6.32 1.61
C GLU A 246 9.64 5.77 2.99
N ILE A 247 8.94 4.73 3.45
CA ILE A 247 9.23 4.08 4.74
C ILE A 247 10.60 3.41 4.67
N SER A 248 11.54 3.90 5.47
CA SER A 248 12.91 3.41 5.47
C SER A 248 13.06 2.01 6.03
N VAL A 249 13.95 1.21 5.44
CA VAL A 249 14.38 -0.12 5.94
C VAL A 249 15.01 -0.06 7.33
N SER A 250 15.37 1.13 7.83
CA SER A 250 15.78 1.33 9.22
C SER A 250 14.73 0.85 10.24
N ASN A 251 13.44 0.81 9.82
CA ASN A 251 12.34 0.26 10.62
C ASN A 251 12.47 -1.26 10.79
N ILE A 252 13.01 -1.97 9.80
CA ILE A 252 13.32 -3.42 9.90
C ILE A 252 14.44 -3.63 10.89
N ALA A 253 15.52 -2.85 10.83
CA ALA A 253 16.62 -2.91 11.78
C ALA A 253 16.17 -2.59 13.21
N PHE A 254 15.25 -1.65 13.37
CA PHE A 254 14.62 -1.35 14.66
C PHE A 254 13.84 -2.57 15.18
N LEU A 255 12.97 -3.16 14.36
CA LEU A 255 12.16 -4.33 14.73
C LEU A 255 13.03 -5.51 15.15
N ASN A 256 14.10 -5.81 14.41
CA ASN A 256 15.04 -6.87 14.75
C ASN A 256 15.70 -6.64 16.12
N ARG A 257 16.14 -5.42 16.42
CA ARG A 257 16.70 -5.08 17.73
C ARG A 257 15.69 -5.26 18.87
N GLU A 258 14.45 -4.83 18.65
CA GLU A 258 13.38 -5.00 19.66
C GLU A 258 13.05 -6.48 19.86
N THR A 259 12.99 -7.27 18.81
CA THR A 259 12.76 -8.72 18.90
C THR A 259 13.87 -9.40 19.72
N VAL A 260 15.14 -9.08 19.44
CA VAL A 260 16.27 -9.62 20.23
C VAL A 260 16.18 -9.20 21.70
N ARG A 261 15.81 -7.94 21.99
CA ARG A 261 15.59 -7.46 23.37
C ARG A 261 14.48 -8.25 24.07
N CYS A 262 13.38 -8.56 23.37
CA CYS A 262 12.30 -9.37 23.92
C CYS A 262 12.77 -10.78 24.29
N LEU A 263 13.58 -11.41 23.45
CA LEU A 263 14.14 -12.74 23.68
C LEU A 263 15.09 -12.78 24.89
N ILE A 264 15.99 -11.80 25.01
CA ILE A 264 16.98 -11.73 26.10
C ILE A 264 16.33 -11.49 27.46
N THR A 265 15.27 -10.67 27.48
CA THR A 265 14.66 -10.27 28.76
C THR A 265 13.69 -11.30 29.32
N ARG A 266 13.48 -12.44 28.64
CA ARG A 266 12.64 -13.59 29.07
C ARG A 266 11.36 -13.18 29.83
N THR A 267 10.67 -12.17 29.37
CA THR A 267 9.32 -11.89 29.87
C THR A 267 8.40 -12.92 29.24
N SER A 268 7.90 -13.86 30.07
CA SER A 268 6.84 -14.78 29.66
C SER A 268 5.65 -13.95 29.21
N LEU A 269 5.46 -13.88 27.91
CA LEU A 269 4.30 -13.22 27.31
C LEU A 269 3.13 -14.19 27.42
N SER A 270 2.19 -13.89 28.28
CA SER A 270 0.86 -14.48 28.17
C SER A 270 0.24 -13.92 26.88
N PRO A 271 -0.32 -14.75 25.99
CA PRO A 271 -0.98 -14.27 24.81
C PRO A 271 -2.15 -13.35 25.21
N LEU A 272 -2.27 -12.19 24.54
CA LEU A 272 -3.42 -11.28 24.68
C LEU A 272 -4.71 -11.85 24.07
N VAL A 273 -4.65 -13.02 23.48
CA VAL A 273 -5.82 -13.71 22.92
C VAL A 273 -6.43 -14.56 24.04
N THR A 274 -7.41 -14.02 24.72
CA THR A 274 -8.40 -14.85 25.43
C THR A 274 -9.21 -15.55 24.35
N GLU A 275 -9.18 -16.89 24.39
CA GLU A 275 -10.10 -17.73 23.66
C GLU A 275 -11.55 -17.32 24.01
N GLU A 276 -12.33 -16.90 23.01
CA GLU A 276 -13.78 -17.03 22.96
C GLU A 276 -14.15 -17.54 21.57
#